data_fb206c73f88ba8b05eca34322510daed
#
_entry.id   fb206c73f88ba8b05eca34322510daed
#
_cell.length_a   1.000
_cell.length_b   1.000
_cell.length_c   1.000
_cell.angle_alpha   90.00
_cell.angle_beta   90.00
_cell.angle_gamma   90.00
#
_symmetry.space_group_name_H-M   'P 1'
#
loop_
_entity.id
_entity.type
_entity.pdbx_description
1 polymer ?
#
loop_
_entity_poly.entity_id
_entity_poly.type
_entity_poly.pdbx_seq_one_letter_code
_entity_poly.pdbx_strand_id
1 'polypeptide(L)'
;MSQPMLSQINVFPVKSVGGVSVSSAWVEKQGLSFDRRFMLAKADGSMVTARKYPQMVTVKSALLADGVVFSSLGMEPLKIRYQDFKMQETPATVWSDTFTAFTTTDEADDWFTSVLGQRVELLFCGEQSNRVREKFGHNVSFADGYPVLVISQASLDELNNRSSELHSMDQFRTNLVVADTKPFEEDSWKRIRIGEVEFESLKPCERCILTTVNTQRGTFRESKEPLKTLQQFRSNEQGGVFFGQNLVARNEGIIRQGDKVEVLEYKEPEFYPDHAPEFITLTCVEREEIAQDFVTFWLEPNKGALPNYLPGQHLPIEVVIDGKKISRRYTLSSSPSRPGRYAISVKRIAGGRVSNALLDNLQVGDVLEAEHPDGEFHLAPHHTQRLLLLSAGSGVTPMLSMVRYLADHDQLDDVVFYHQCRTEADIPCRAELEQLKREFPGLEIKVSLTQPAVDWFGLKGRLSLSHIKQIKDAEQRQVFVCGPDGFMQKAKNLLLKKGLPEEHYHQEAFGVVPVKAKPEKSIQIDFNGDMITGSNQKTLLDQLEDAGKDISNSCRAGLCGSCKVQLKSGKVDHPNVPALSDEERAMGTVLACCAVPETDVTITD
;
A
#
# COMPACT_ATOMS: atom_id res chain seq x y z
N MET A 1 24.53 -2.74 -15.50
CA MET A 1 23.91 -3.34 -14.31
C MET A 1 25.01 -4.11 -13.60
N SER A 2 25.15 -3.94 -12.27
CA SER A 2 26.06 -4.76 -11.47
C SER A 2 25.61 -6.23 -11.55
N GLN A 3 26.55 -7.15 -11.50
CA GLN A 3 26.24 -8.57 -11.50
C GLN A 3 25.81 -8.99 -10.09
N PRO A 4 24.73 -9.77 -9.93
CA PRO A 4 24.28 -10.25 -8.63
C PRO A 4 25.38 -10.97 -7.85
N MET A 5 25.48 -10.70 -6.53
CA MET A 5 26.52 -11.26 -5.66
C MET A 5 25.92 -11.81 -4.37
N LEU A 6 26.51 -12.89 -3.85
CA LEU A 6 26.17 -13.45 -2.55
C LEU A 6 26.67 -12.53 -1.44
N SER A 7 25.78 -11.77 -0.82
CA SER A 7 26.12 -10.77 0.20
C SER A 7 26.17 -11.34 1.62
N GLN A 8 25.36 -12.38 1.92
CA GLN A 8 25.35 -13.03 3.23
C GLN A 8 25.09 -14.53 3.11
N ILE A 9 25.70 -15.30 3.99
CA ILE A 9 25.43 -16.72 4.20
C ILE A 9 25.04 -16.90 5.66
N ASN A 10 23.84 -17.43 5.93
CA ASN A 10 23.36 -17.65 7.27
C ASN A 10 23.04 -19.13 7.49
N VAL A 11 23.50 -19.65 8.60
CA VAL A 11 23.26 -21.01 9.06
C VAL A 11 22.45 -20.95 10.36
N PHE A 12 21.46 -21.80 10.47
CA PHE A 12 20.57 -21.91 11.65
C PHE A 12 20.74 -23.30 12.26
N PRO A 13 21.73 -23.51 13.15
CA PRO A 13 22.08 -24.85 13.61
C PRO A 13 20.92 -25.64 14.21
N VAL A 14 20.04 -24.96 14.96
CA VAL A 14 18.87 -25.56 15.60
C VAL A 14 17.60 -25.05 14.96
N LYS A 15 16.65 -25.94 14.69
CA LYS A 15 15.30 -25.58 14.22
C LYS A 15 14.67 -24.56 15.17
N SER A 16 14.14 -23.44 14.61
CA SER A 16 13.47 -22.36 15.36
C SER A 16 14.36 -21.48 16.26
N VAL A 17 15.64 -21.76 16.38
CA VAL A 17 16.63 -20.99 17.16
C VAL A 17 17.32 -19.97 16.26
N GLY A 18 17.93 -18.92 16.84
CA GLY A 18 18.66 -17.89 16.14
C GLY A 18 19.76 -18.45 15.22
N GLY A 19 20.07 -17.71 14.16
CA GLY A 19 21.10 -18.08 13.19
C GLY A 19 22.46 -17.48 13.49
N VAL A 20 23.46 -17.87 12.69
CA VAL A 20 24.80 -17.33 12.66
C VAL A 20 25.19 -17.02 11.21
N SER A 21 25.77 -15.84 10.97
CA SER A 21 26.33 -15.49 9.67
C SER A 21 27.75 -16.01 9.55
N VAL A 22 28.09 -16.57 8.39
CA VAL A 22 29.42 -17.13 8.10
C VAL A 22 29.94 -16.54 6.78
N SER A 23 31.27 -16.44 6.65
CA SER A 23 31.90 -15.95 5.42
C SER A 23 31.95 -16.99 4.29
N SER A 24 31.85 -18.27 4.64
CA SER A 24 31.82 -19.40 3.71
C SER A 24 31.06 -20.57 4.31
N ALA A 25 30.48 -21.41 3.44
CA ALA A 25 29.79 -22.63 3.84
C ALA A 25 30.06 -23.74 2.81
N TRP A 26 30.17 -24.97 3.31
CA TRP A 26 30.09 -26.16 2.47
C TRP A 26 28.60 -26.47 2.23
N VAL A 27 28.28 -26.68 0.97
CA VAL A 27 26.92 -27.04 0.54
C VAL A 27 26.86 -28.54 0.32
N GLU A 28 25.96 -29.18 0.99
CA GLU A 28 25.61 -30.59 0.85
C GLU A 28 24.27 -30.71 0.12
N LYS A 29 23.93 -31.90 -0.36
CA LYS A 29 22.60 -32.14 -0.96
C LYS A 29 21.44 -31.88 0.02
N GLN A 30 21.68 -32.05 1.32
CA GLN A 30 20.69 -31.79 2.38
C GLN A 30 20.68 -30.33 2.89
N GLY A 31 21.44 -29.41 2.29
CA GLY A 31 21.53 -27.99 2.62
C GLY A 31 22.93 -27.54 2.99
N LEU A 32 23.04 -26.37 3.62
CA LEU A 32 24.32 -25.89 4.14
C LEU A 32 24.78 -26.77 5.31
N SER A 33 26.08 -27.06 5.40
CA SER A 33 26.64 -27.77 6.55
C SER A 33 26.25 -27.06 7.85
N PHE A 34 25.86 -27.84 8.84
CA PHE A 34 25.33 -27.41 10.15
C PHE A 34 23.95 -26.73 10.14
N ASP A 35 23.32 -26.52 9.01
CA ASP A 35 22.01 -25.90 8.95
C ASP A 35 20.91 -26.87 9.38
N ARG A 36 20.14 -26.49 10.42
CA ARG A 36 19.03 -27.30 11.02
C ARG A 36 19.43 -28.73 11.36
N ARG A 37 20.70 -28.94 11.78
CA ARG A 37 21.17 -30.27 12.24
C ARG A 37 20.63 -30.66 13.59
N PHE A 38 20.12 -29.69 14.36
CA PHE A 38 19.54 -29.90 15.66
C PHE A 38 18.07 -29.46 15.70
N MET A 39 17.32 -30.11 16.59
CA MET A 39 15.92 -29.80 16.85
C MET A 39 15.59 -30.04 18.32
N LEU A 40 14.83 -29.15 18.94
CA LEU A 40 14.23 -29.40 20.23
C LEU A 40 12.96 -30.27 20.05
N ALA A 41 12.87 -31.33 20.80
CA ALA A 41 11.74 -32.25 20.78
C ALA A 41 11.18 -32.46 22.19
N LYS A 42 9.95 -32.90 22.26
CA LYS A 42 9.36 -33.50 23.47
C LYS A 42 9.78 -34.95 23.59
N ALA A 43 9.47 -35.59 24.74
CA ALA A 43 9.76 -37.01 25.01
C ALA A 43 9.14 -37.99 23.98
N ASP A 44 8.08 -37.56 23.26
CA ASP A 44 7.45 -38.35 22.19
C ASP A 44 8.12 -38.12 20.82
N GLY A 45 9.23 -37.38 20.76
CA GLY A 45 9.94 -37.02 19.52
C GLY A 45 9.29 -35.90 18.71
N SER A 46 8.15 -35.37 19.14
CA SER A 46 7.48 -34.26 18.43
C SER A 46 8.24 -32.97 18.55
N MET A 47 8.36 -32.22 17.42
CA MET A 47 9.13 -30.98 17.36
C MET A 47 8.59 -29.88 18.26
N VAL A 48 9.50 -29.14 18.91
CA VAL A 48 9.22 -27.88 19.60
C VAL A 48 9.65 -26.72 18.73
N THR A 49 8.78 -25.73 18.54
CA THR A 49 9.02 -24.64 17.57
C THR A 49 8.71 -23.28 18.14
N ALA A 50 9.34 -22.25 17.58
CA ALA A 50 9.10 -20.84 17.93
C ALA A 50 7.68 -20.36 17.55
N ARG A 51 6.90 -21.11 16.80
CA ARG A 51 5.45 -20.83 16.65
C ARG A 51 4.69 -20.93 17.97
N LYS A 52 5.16 -21.76 18.89
CA LYS A 52 4.59 -21.91 20.23
C LYS A 52 5.45 -21.25 21.31
N TYR A 53 6.77 -21.26 21.13
CA TYR A 53 7.76 -20.73 22.07
C TYR A 53 8.62 -19.69 21.37
N PRO A 54 8.08 -18.48 21.12
CA PRO A 54 8.76 -17.46 20.29
C PRO A 54 10.11 -17.02 20.88
N GLN A 55 10.33 -17.15 22.20
CA GLN A 55 11.63 -16.87 22.83
C GLN A 55 12.79 -17.72 22.28
N MET A 56 12.51 -18.85 21.60
CA MET A 56 13.57 -19.65 20.96
C MET A 56 14.43 -18.86 19.99
N VAL A 57 13.87 -17.86 19.32
CA VAL A 57 14.60 -17.06 18.32
C VAL A 57 15.69 -16.17 18.95
N THR A 58 15.61 -15.90 20.27
CA THR A 58 16.60 -15.08 20.98
C THR A 58 17.84 -15.86 21.41
N VAL A 59 17.77 -17.19 21.42
CA VAL A 59 18.95 -18.03 21.67
C VAL A 59 19.91 -17.89 20.51
N LYS A 60 21.16 -17.52 20.81
CA LYS A 60 22.23 -17.40 19.83
C LYS A 60 23.06 -18.67 19.76
N SER A 61 23.55 -18.98 18.57
CA SER A 61 24.43 -20.10 18.30
C SER A 61 25.78 -19.63 17.79
N ALA A 62 26.86 -20.31 18.18
CA ALA A 62 28.18 -20.13 17.58
C ALA A 62 28.78 -21.50 17.25
N LEU A 63 29.25 -21.66 16.00
CA LEU A 63 29.85 -22.91 15.54
C LEU A 63 31.31 -22.97 15.97
N LEU A 64 31.73 -24.12 16.48
CA LEU A 64 33.13 -24.44 16.80
C LEU A 64 33.57 -25.60 15.90
N ALA A 65 34.88 -25.79 15.80
CA ALA A 65 35.44 -26.92 15.05
C ALA A 65 35.00 -28.28 15.63
N ASP A 66 34.77 -28.34 16.94
CA ASP A 66 34.47 -29.56 17.72
C ASP A 66 33.07 -29.57 18.36
N GLY A 67 32.22 -28.57 18.05
CA GLY A 67 30.93 -28.47 18.73
C GLY A 67 30.15 -27.21 18.42
N VAL A 68 29.23 -26.85 19.31
CA VAL A 68 28.37 -25.66 19.24
C VAL A 68 28.29 -24.99 20.61
N VAL A 69 28.28 -23.66 20.63
CA VAL A 69 27.97 -22.88 21.83
C VAL A 69 26.60 -22.24 21.67
N PHE A 70 25.77 -22.37 22.70
CA PHE A 70 24.48 -21.68 22.80
C PHE A 70 24.55 -20.63 23.91
N SER A 71 23.91 -19.47 23.67
CA SER A 71 23.79 -18.43 24.69
C SER A 71 22.40 -17.83 24.70
N SER A 72 21.92 -17.52 25.90
CA SER A 72 20.64 -16.86 26.15
C SER A 72 20.79 -15.82 27.25
N LEU A 73 19.99 -14.77 27.21
CA LEU A 73 20.04 -13.71 28.19
C LEU A 73 19.76 -14.26 29.62
N GLY A 74 20.64 -13.92 30.56
CA GLY A 74 20.49 -14.35 31.96
C GLY A 74 20.88 -15.80 32.25
N MET A 75 21.49 -16.49 31.29
CA MET A 75 21.98 -17.85 31.46
C MET A 75 23.48 -17.95 31.12
N GLU A 76 24.18 -18.86 31.81
CA GLU A 76 25.53 -19.20 31.41
C GLU A 76 25.54 -19.86 30.04
N PRO A 77 26.51 -19.51 29.16
CA PRO A 77 26.63 -20.15 27.85
C PRO A 77 26.87 -21.66 27.97
N LEU A 78 26.16 -22.43 27.17
CA LEU A 78 26.35 -23.87 27.07
C LEU A 78 27.26 -24.18 25.89
N LYS A 79 28.35 -24.91 26.15
CA LYS A 79 29.22 -25.50 25.12
C LYS A 79 29.00 -27.00 25.08
N ILE A 80 28.58 -27.52 23.93
CA ILE A 80 28.48 -28.96 23.67
C ILE A 80 29.51 -29.38 22.61
N ARG A 81 30.14 -30.53 22.80
CA ARG A 81 31.08 -31.10 21.83
C ARG A 81 30.46 -32.31 21.16
N TYR A 82 30.71 -32.48 19.86
CA TYR A 82 30.17 -33.61 19.10
C TYR A 82 30.60 -34.96 19.65
N GLN A 83 31.81 -35.08 20.19
CA GLN A 83 32.32 -36.31 20.81
C GLN A 83 31.57 -36.73 22.08
N ASP A 84 30.88 -35.79 22.74
CA ASP A 84 30.17 -36.04 24.01
C ASP A 84 28.70 -36.45 23.79
N PHE A 85 28.26 -36.54 22.53
CA PHE A 85 26.90 -36.95 22.21
C PHE A 85 26.67 -38.40 22.54
N LYS A 86 25.53 -38.71 23.16
CA LYS A 86 25.13 -40.08 23.52
C LYS A 86 24.86 -40.93 22.28
N MET A 87 24.43 -40.31 21.19
CA MET A 87 24.14 -40.98 19.91
C MET A 87 23.16 -42.16 20.01
N GLN A 88 22.24 -42.08 20.97
CA GLN A 88 21.17 -43.08 21.08
C GLN A 88 20.08 -42.73 20.06
N GLU A 89 19.66 -43.75 19.30
CA GLU A 89 18.59 -43.58 18.32
C GLU A 89 17.26 -43.29 19.04
N THR A 90 16.53 -42.29 18.50
CA THR A 90 15.23 -41.89 19.00
C THR A 90 14.35 -41.43 17.83
N PRO A 91 13.03 -41.66 17.87
CA PRO A 91 12.14 -41.16 16.85
C PRO A 91 12.06 -39.63 16.92
N ALA A 92 12.09 -38.97 15.76
CA ALA A 92 11.88 -37.53 15.62
C ALA A 92 10.78 -37.25 14.59
N THR A 93 9.87 -36.36 14.93
CA THR A 93 8.75 -36.02 14.04
C THR A 93 8.79 -34.55 13.66
N VAL A 94 8.90 -34.28 12.35
CA VAL A 94 8.80 -32.93 11.75
C VAL A 94 7.59 -32.92 10.83
N TRP A 95 6.54 -32.22 11.22
CA TRP A 95 5.23 -32.24 10.57
C TRP A 95 4.64 -33.66 10.51
N SER A 96 4.49 -34.22 9.33
CA SER A 96 4.03 -35.57 9.08
C SER A 96 5.14 -36.61 8.97
N ASP A 97 6.40 -36.17 8.90
CA ASP A 97 7.53 -37.06 8.67
C ASP A 97 8.11 -37.54 10.00
N THR A 98 8.12 -38.84 10.22
CA THR A 98 8.80 -39.47 11.37
C THR A 98 10.01 -40.24 10.88
N PHE A 99 11.17 -40.01 11.51
CA PHE A 99 12.46 -40.56 11.12
C PHE A 99 13.36 -40.73 12.35
N THR A 100 14.50 -41.38 12.19
CA THR A 100 15.45 -41.58 13.28
C THR A 100 16.35 -40.34 13.45
N ALA A 101 16.46 -39.88 14.70
CA ALA A 101 17.42 -38.90 15.15
C ALA A 101 18.26 -39.46 16.31
N PHE A 102 19.18 -38.70 16.82
CA PHE A 102 20.11 -39.11 17.86
C PHE A 102 20.07 -38.13 19.05
N THR A 103 20.17 -38.68 20.26
CA THR A 103 20.26 -37.90 21.50
C THR A 103 21.62 -37.20 21.59
N THR A 104 21.66 -35.99 22.17
CA THR A 104 22.89 -35.23 22.42
C THR A 104 23.35 -35.46 23.87
N THR A 105 23.38 -34.40 24.70
CA THR A 105 23.84 -34.48 26.11
C THR A 105 22.72 -34.07 27.05
N ASP A 106 22.72 -34.62 28.30
CA ASP A 106 21.75 -34.19 29.31
C ASP A 106 21.88 -32.72 29.68
N GLU A 107 23.09 -32.17 29.63
CA GLU A 107 23.35 -30.76 29.90
C GLU A 107 22.63 -29.86 28.86
N ALA A 108 22.60 -30.28 27.58
CA ALA A 108 21.87 -29.56 26.55
C ALA A 108 20.35 -29.61 26.80
N ASP A 109 19.83 -30.75 27.18
CA ASP A 109 18.41 -30.95 27.48
C ASP A 109 17.98 -30.09 28.68
N ASP A 110 18.77 -30.06 29.75
CA ASP A 110 18.49 -29.28 30.94
C ASP A 110 18.63 -27.77 30.68
N TRP A 111 19.62 -27.36 29.89
CA TRP A 111 19.82 -25.97 29.52
C TRP A 111 18.62 -25.44 28.69
N PHE A 112 18.23 -26.14 27.64
CA PHE A 112 17.09 -25.73 26.82
C PHE A 112 15.75 -25.85 27.57
N THR A 113 15.61 -26.83 28.48
CA THR A 113 14.47 -26.92 29.39
C THR A 113 14.36 -25.68 30.26
N SER A 114 15.49 -25.17 30.76
CA SER A 114 15.54 -23.93 31.57
C SER A 114 15.18 -22.69 30.73
N VAL A 115 15.65 -22.60 29.47
CA VAL A 115 15.31 -21.50 28.56
C VAL A 115 13.80 -21.46 28.26
N LEU A 116 13.19 -22.62 28.07
CA LEU A 116 11.80 -22.71 27.64
C LEU A 116 10.79 -22.84 28.79
N GLY A 117 11.28 -23.17 30.00
CA GLY A 117 10.41 -23.49 31.12
C GLY A 117 9.58 -24.76 30.91
N GLN A 118 9.98 -25.63 29.98
CA GLN A 118 9.34 -26.88 29.62
C GLN A 118 10.38 -27.93 29.29
N ARG A 119 10.17 -29.18 29.74
CA ARG A 119 11.06 -30.29 29.42
C ARG A 119 11.15 -30.53 27.92
N VAL A 120 12.38 -30.48 27.42
CA VAL A 120 12.73 -30.75 26.01
C VAL A 120 14.04 -31.52 25.93
N GLU A 121 14.26 -32.16 24.79
CA GLU A 121 15.50 -32.85 24.45
C GLU A 121 16.09 -32.20 23.17
N LEU A 122 17.41 -32.01 23.15
CA LEU A 122 18.10 -31.56 21.95
C LEU A 122 18.50 -32.77 21.11
N LEU A 123 17.86 -32.92 19.96
CA LEU A 123 18.12 -34.03 19.03
C LEU A 123 19.06 -33.59 17.91
N PHE A 124 19.90 -34.53 17.46
CA PHE A 124 20.80 -34.42 16.33
C PHE A 124 20.34 -35.29 15.17
N CYS A 125 20.31 -34.81 13.93
CA CYS A 125 19.85 -35.59 12.78
C CYS A 125 20.88 -36.58 12.19
N GLY A 126 22.07 -36.63 12.80
CA GLY A 126 23.21 -37.37 12.25
C GLY A 126 24.00 -36.57 11.21
N GLU A 127 25.12 -37.10 10.75
CA GLU A 127 25.92 -36.49 9.67
C GLU A 127 25.14 -36.49 8.36
N GLN A 128 24.45 -37.57 8.08
CA GLN A 128 23.49 -37.73 7.00
C GLN A 128 22.12 -38.00 7.56
N SER A 129 21.18 -37.09 7.36
CA SER A 129 19.80 -37.27 7.76
C SER A 129 19.15 -38.38 6.95
N ASN A 130 18.38 -39.27 7.58
CA ASN A 130 17.59 -40.29 6.89
C ASN A 130 16.15 -39.83 6.56
N ARG A 131 15.85 -38.54 6.77
CA ARG A 131 14.58 -37.95 6.36
C ARG A 131 14.58 -37.70 4.86
N VAL A 132 13.99 -38.60 4.12
CA VAL A 132 13.90 -38.56 2.66
C VAL A 132 12.65 -37.77 2.25
N ARG A 133 12.83 -36.80 1.38
CA ARG A 133 11.72 -36.12 0.68
C ARG A 133 11.62 -36.72 -0.71
N GLU A 134 10.77 -37.71 -0.92
CA GLU A 134 10.63 -38.47 -2.17
C GLU A 134 10.46 -37.54 -3.40
N LYS A 135 9.67 -36.46 -3.24
CA LYS A 135 9.42 -35.48 -4.30
C LYS A 135 10.68 -34.83 -4.86
N PHE A 136 11.75 -34.75 -4.07
CA PHE A 136 12.99 -34.04 -4.44
C PHE A 136 14.19 -34.97 -4.62
N GLY A 137 14.04 -36.22 -4.24
CA GLY A 137 15.10 -37.23 -4.38
C GLY A 137 16.31 -37.01 -3.47
N HIS A 138 16.19 -36.20 -2.39
CA HIS A 138 17.26 -36.02 -1.40
C HIS A 138 16.76 -35.99 0.03
N ASN A 139 17.72 -36.23 0.94
CA ASN A 139 17.52 -36.09 2.36
C ASN A 139 17.47 -34.59 2.72
N VAL A 140 16.73 -34.26 3.75
CA VAL A 140 16.73 -32.94 4.38
C VAL A 140 16.98 -33.10 5.88
N SER A 141 17.62 -32.10 6.49
CA SER A 141 17.79 -32.03 7.94
C SER A 141 16.47 -31.78 8.68
N PHE A 142 16.47 -31.16 9.83
CA PHE A 142 15.24 -30.72 10.52
C PHE A 142 14.60 -29.47 9.87
N ALA A 143 14.99 -29.07 8.66
CA ALA A 143 14.33 -28.01 7.90
C ALA A 143 12.84 -28.33 7.69
N ASP A 144 12.00 -27.30 7.50
CA ASP A 144 10.54 -27.52 7.36
C ASP A 144 10.20 -28.32 6.10
N GLY A 145 10.77 -27.99 4.96
CA GLY A 145 10.49 -28.71 3.72
C GLY A 145 11.60 -28.66 2.68
N TYR A 146 12.42 -27.62 2.72
CA TYR A 146 13.48 -27.37 1.73
C TYR A 146 14.79 -27.02 2.42
N PRO A 147 15.93 -27.44 1.82
CA PRO A 147 17.22 -27.30 2.48
C PRO A 147 17.81 -25.89 2.48
N VAL A 148 17.48 -25.06 1.49
CA VAL A 148 18.07 -23.71 1.33
C VAL A 148 16.99 -22.71 0.95
N LEU A 149 17.07 -21.52 1.53
CA LEU A 149 16.23 -20.37 1.20
C LEU A 149 17.10 -19.22 0.70
N VAL A 150 16.74 -18.66 -0.47
CA VAL A 150 17.34 -17.43 -1.01
C VAL A 150 16.33 -16.28 -0.98
N ILE A 151 16.80 -15.10 -0.58
CA ILE A 151 16.08 -13.82 -0.71
C ILE A 151 17.09 -12.77 -1.17
N SER A 152 16.69 -11.88 -2.07
CA SER A 152 17.53 -10.75 -2.43
C SER A 152 17.41 -9.59 -1.43
N GLN A 153 18.49 -8.82 -1.26
CA GLN A 153 18.47 -7.63 -0.43
C GLN A 153 17.45 -6.61 -0.95
N ALA A 154 17.37 -6.45 -2.28
CA ALA A 154 16.40 -5.55 -2.91
C ALA A 154 14.94 -5.92 -2.59
N SER A 155 14.62 -7.21 -2.47
CA SER A 155 13.28 -7.68 -2.05
C SER A 155 12.98 -7.30 -0.61
N LEU A 156 13.95 -7.40 0.30
CA LEU A 156 13.79 -6.94 1.68
C LEU A 156 13.65 -5.41 1.76
N ASP A 157 14.42 -4.68 0.95
CA ASP A 157 14.35 -3.22 0.90
C ASP A 157 12.97 -2.75 0.39
N GLU A 158 12.41 -3.42 -0.63
CA GLU A 158 11.07 -3.15 -1.11
C GLU A 158 10.00 -3.45 -0.05
N LEU A 159 10.12 -4.56 0.68
CA LEU A 159 9.24 -4.83 1.82
C LEU A 159 9.35 -3.74 2.89
N ASN A 160 10.56 -3.31 3.22
CA ASN A 160 10.79 -2.25 4.22
C ASN A 160 10.28 -0.88 3.76
N ASN A 161 10.28 -0.61 2.46
CA ASN A 161 9.69 0.62 1.91
C ASN A 161 8.16 0.65 2.06
N ARG A 162 7.51 -0.52 2.03
CA ARG A 162 6.05 -0.66 2.14
C ARG A 162 5.56 -0.87 3.57
N SER A 163 6.39 -1.41 4.44
CA SER A 163 6.02 -1.74 5.83
C SER A 163 6.15 -0.54 6.76
N SER A 164 5.26 -0.47 7.74
CA SER A 164 5.34 0.52 8.83
C SER A 164 6.48 0.23 9.83
N GLU A 165 7.11 -0.95 9.76
CA GLU A 165 8.18 -1.38 10.64
C GLU A 165 9.37 -1.88 9.81
N LEU A 166 10.59 -1.77 10.35
CA LEU A 166 11.78 -2.32 9.73
C LEU A 166 11.92 -3.82 10.00
N HIS A 167 12.31 -4.55 8.97
CA HIS A 167 12.52 -5.99 8.97
C HIS A 167 13.95 -6.33 8.57
N SER A 168 14.42 -7.50 9.01
CA SER A 168 15.77 -8.00 8.75
C SER A 168 15.72 -9.45 8.24
N MET A 169 16.78 -9.88 7.57
CA MET A 169 16.84 -11.20 6.94
C MET A 169 16.72 -12.37 7.92
N ASP A 170 17.13 -12.18 9.18
CA ASP A 170 17.05 -13.19 10.23
C ASP A 170 15.60 -13.57 10.59
N GLN A 171 14.63 -12.64 10.48
CA GLN A 171 13.19 -12.93 10.66
C GLN A 171 12.69 -13.97 9.66
N PHE A 172 13.22 -13.95 8.45
CA PHE A 172 12.87 -14.88 7.37
C PHE A 172 13.68 -16.16 7.39
N ARG A 173 14.71 -16.22 8.25
CA ARG A 173 15.64 -17.35 8.37
C ARG A 173 16.29 -17.72 7.03
N THR A 174 16.69 -16.68 6.31
CA THR A 174 17.27 -16.75 4.96
C THR A 174 18.68 -17.31 5.01
N ASN A 175 18.97 -18.35 4.23
CA ASN A 175 20.30 -18.93 4.14
C ASN A 175 21.22 -18.11 3.24
N LEU A 176 20.75 -17.72 2.06
CA LEU A 176 21.51 -17.00 1.05
C LEU A 176 20.86 -15.64 0.78
N VAL A 177 21.60 -14.56 1.03
CA VAL A 177 21.16 -13.21 0.68
C VAL A 177 21.95 -12.73 -0.53
N VAL A 178 21.24 -12.30 -1.58
CA VAL A 178 21.86 -11.83 -2.81
C VAL A 178 21.69 -10.32 -2.95
N ALA A 179 22.77 -9.61 -3.22
CA ALA A 179 22.77 -8.18 -3.50
C ALA A 179 22.84 -7.91 -5.02
N ASP A 180 22.71 -6.63 -5.37
CA ASP A 180 22.82 -6.12 -6.76
C ASP A 180 21.77 -6.70 -7.72
N THR A 181 20.56 -6.89 -7.23
CA THR A 181 19.39 -7.35 -8.00
C THR A 181 18.30 -6.27 -8.03
N LYS A 182 17.28 -6.51 -8.86
CA LYS A 182 15.98 -5.83 -8.70
C LYS A 182 15.17 -6.51 -7.60
N PRO A 183 14.17 -5.82 -7.01
CA PRO A 183 13.22 -6.47 -6.11
C PRO A 183 12.55 -7.68 -6.77
N PHE A 184 12.51 -8.79 -6.04
CA PHE A 184 11.89 -10.07 -6.45
C PHE A 184 12.47 -10.70 -7.71
N GLU A 185 13.68 -10.32 -8.12
CA GLU A 185 14.35 -10.90 -9.28
C GLU A 185 14.59 -12.41 -9.09
N GLU A 186 14.80 -12.84 -7.84
CA GLU A 186 14.94 -14.25 -7.47
C GLU A 186 13.72 -15.12 -7.81
N ASP A 187 12.54 -14.53 -8.00
CA ASP A 187 11.34 -15.26 -8.40
C ASP A 187 11.42 -15.84 -9.81
N SER A 188 12.20 -15.16 -10.68
CA SER A 188 12.42 -15.59 -12.06
C SER A 188 13.52 -16.63 -12.23
N TRP A 189 14.29 -16.93 -11.18
CA TRP A 189 15.41 -17.86 -11.27
C TRP A 189 14.93 -19.30 -11.23
N LYS A 190 15.23 -20.03 -12.30
CA LYS A 190 15.00 -21.48 -12.35
C LYS A 190 16.24 -22.24 -11.88
N ARG A 191 17.43 -21.84 -12.39
CA ARG A 191 18.71 -22.45 -12.04
C ARG A 191 19.78 -21.37 -11.91
N ILE A 192 20.53 -21.38 -10.82
CA ILE A 192 21.61 -20.43 -10.54
C ILE A 192 22.88 -21.17 -10.16
N ARG A 193 24.03 -20.52 -10.39
CA ARG A 193 25.34 -20.97 -9.90
C ARG A 193 25.91 -19.92 -8.96
N ILE A 194 26.40 -20.37 -7.80
CA ILE A 194 27.11 -19.54 -6.80
C ILE A 194 28.43 -20.24 -6.50
N GLY A 195 29.56 -19.60 -6.81
CA GLY A 195 30.86 -20.27 -6.73
C GLY A 195 30.86 -21.53 -7.58
N GLU A 196 31.10 -22.69 -6.94
CA GLU A 196 31.15 -24.00 -7.60
C GLU A 196 29.79 -24.75 -7.58
N VAL A 197 28.79 -24.21 -6.90
CA VAL A 197 27.55 -24.92 -6.62
C VAL A 197 26.40 -24.43 -7.50
N GLU A 198 25.74 -25.37 -8.16
CA GLU A 198 24.49 -25.12 -8.88
C GLU A 198 23.30 -25.41 -7.99
N PHE A 199 22.36 -24.48 -7.96
CA PHE A 199 21.09 -24.57 -7.24
C PHE A 199 19.93 -24.55 -8.23
N GLU A 200 18.88 -25.31 -7.91
CA GLU A 200 17.61 -25.24 -8.60
C GLU A 200 16.53 -24.70 -7.68
N SER A 201 15.78 -23.69 -8.17
CA SER A 201 14.60 -23.14 -7.52
C SER A 201 13.41 -24.02 -7.77
N LEU A 202 12.81 -24.53 -6.69
CA LEU A 202 11.71 -25.48 -6.79
C LEU A 202 10.34 -24.82 -6.64
N LYS A 203 10.22 -23.89 -5.72
CA LYS A 203 9.00 -23.10 -5.53
C LYS A 203 9.22 -21.89 -4.63
N PRO A 204 8.31 -20.87 -4.68
CA PRO A 204 8.30 -19.77 -3.72
C PRO A 204 8.19 -20.28 -2.28
N CYS A 205 8.80 -19.52 -1.36
CA CYS A 205 8.74 -19.84 0.07
C CYS A 205 7.50 -19.21 0.71
N GLU A 206 6.54 -20.05 1.06
CA GLU A 206 5.35 -19.63 1.81
C GLU A 206 5.73 -19.23 3.24
N ARG A 207 5.26 -18.08 3.67
CA ARG A 207 5.59 -17.47 4.95
C ARG A 207 4.50 -17.76 5.98
N CYS A 208 4.91 -18.01 7.20
CA CYS A 208 4.00 -18.28 8.31
C CYS A 208 4.19 -17.29 9.45
N ILE A 209 3.34 -17.36 10.46
CA ILE A 209 3.34 -16.47 11.63
C ILE A 209 4.71 -16.35 12.31
N LEU A 210 5.63 -17.30 12.15
CA LEU A 210 6.98 -17.20 12.73
C LEU A 210 7.73 -15.94 12.27
N THR A 211 7.47 -15.46 11.07
CA THR A 211 8.10 -14.23 10.56
C THR A 211 7.66 -12.97 11.30
N THR A 212 6.56 -13.02 12.05
CA THR A 212 6.09 -11.90 12.88
C THR A 212 6.72 -11.87 14.28
N VAL A 213 7.61 -12.80 14.60
CA VAL A 213 8.35 -12.78 15.87
C VAL A 213 9.45 -11.73 15.82
N ASN A 214 9.47 -10.86 16.81
CA ASN A 214 10.61 -9.95 17.03
C ASN A 214 11.82 -10.76 17.49
N THR A 215 12.86 -10.84 16.66
CA THR A 215 14.05 -11.68 16.89
C THR A 215 14.89 -11.24 18.07
N GLN A 216 14.75 -9.98 18.52
CA GLN A 216 15.45 -9.46 19.70
C GLN A 216 14.69 -9.69 21.01
N ARG A 217 13.34 -9.63 20.96
CA ARG A 217 12.48 -9.75 22.16
C ARG A 217 11.91 -11.16 22.35
N GLY A 218 11.89 -11.98 21.32
CA GLY A 218 11.29 -13.31 21.37
C GLY A 218 9.78 -13.31 21.61
N THR A 219 9.08 -12.31 21.11
CA THR A 219 7.62 -12.15 21.21
C THR A 219 7.02 -11.87 19.85
N PHE A 220 5.78 -12.27 19.64
CA PHE A 220 5.05 -11.90 18.44
C PHE A 220 4.79 -10.39 18.42
N ARG A 221 4.91 -9.78 17.24
CA ARG A 221 4.53 -8.37 17.01
C ARG A 221 3.01 -8.25 16.99
N GLU A 222 2.47 -7.28 17.71
CA GLU A 222 1.03 -6.99 17.73
C GLU A 222 0.55 -6.52 16.34
N SER A 223 1.41 -5.81 15.60
CA SER A 223 1.17 -5.34 14.23
C SER A 223 0.98 -6.47 13.21
N LYS A 224 1.41 -7.70 13.53
CA LYS A 224 1.50 -8.87 12.61
C LYS A 224 2.43 -8.64 11.41
N GLU A 225 3.28 -7.59 11.45
CA GLU A 225 4.29 -7.37 10.43
C GLU A 225 5.41 -8.43 10.49
N PRO A 226 5.99 -8.83 9.37
CA PRO A 226 5.81 -8.37 7.98
C PRO A 226 4.66 -9.07 7.22
N LEU A 227 3.95 -10.03 7.81
CA LEU A 227 2.92 -10.78 7.09
C LEU A 227 1.78 -9.88 6.60
N LYS A 228 1.39 -8.89 7.40
CA LYS A 228 0.34 -7.94 7.03
C LYS A 228 0.69 -7.18 5.75
N THR A 229 1.91 -6.64 5.65
CA THR A 229 2.36 -5.94 4.44
C THR A 229 2.54 -6.90 3.27
N LEU A 230 3.20 -8.06 3.47
CA LEU A 230 3.38 -9.06 2.42
C LEU A 230 2.05 -9.57 1.85
N GLN A 231 1.02 -9.69 2.68
CA GLN A 231 -0.30 -10.13 2.23
C GLN A 231 -0.91 -9.19 1.18
N GLN A 232 -0.55 -7.92 1.19
CA GLN A 232 -1.08 -6.92 0.27
C GLN A 232 -0.55 -7.08 -1.15
N PHE A 233 0.70 -7.57 -1.34
CA PHE A 233 1.32 -7.62 -2.66
C PHE A 233 2.10 -8.91 -2.97
N ARG A 234 2.11 -9.88 -2.05
CA ARG A 234 2.80 -11.17 -2.18
C ARG A 234 1.91 -12.34 -1.79
N SER A 235 0.60 -12.21 -1.94
CA SER A 235 -0.35 -13.30 -1.68
C SER A 235 -0.96 -13.86 -2.95
N ASN A 236 -1.26 -15.16 -2.93
CA ASN A 236 -2.05 -15.80 -3.98
C ASN A 236 -3.55 -15.81 -3.62
N GLU A 237 -4.38 -16.24 -4.56
CA GLU A 237 -5.84 -16.33 -4.39
C GLU A 237 -6.29 -17.26 -3.23
N GLN A 238 -5.44 -18.21 -2.80
CA GLN A 238 -5.69 -19.09 -1.68
C GLN A 238 -5.26 -18.52 -0.34
N GLY A 239 -4.76 -17.26 -0.32
CA GLY A 239 -4.29 -16.56 0.89
C GLY A 239 -2.90 -16.98 1.38
N GLY A 240 -2.17 -17.80 0.63
CA GLY A 240 -0.77 -18.08 0.89
C GLY A 240 0.09 -16.83 0.65
N VAL A 241 0.99 -16.51 1.58
CA VAL A 241 1.89 -15.35 1.50
C VAL A 241 3.31 -15.81 1.16
N PHE A 242 3.94 -15.24 0.14
CA PHE A 242 5.21 -15.73 -0.38
C PHE A 242 6.32 -14.68 -0.36
N PHE A 243 7.52 -15.09 0.09
CA PHE A 243 8.71 -14.23 0.10
C PHE A 243 10.00 -15.07 0.05
N GLY A 244 10.77 -14.93 -1.05
CA GLY A 244 11.96 -15.70 -1.36
C GLY A 244 11.68 -17.04 -2.02
N GLN A 245 12.77 -17.73 -2.45
CA GLN A 245 12.72 -18.97 -3.21
C GLN A 245 13.38 -20.14 -2.47
N ASN A 246 12.72 -21.29 -2.48
CA ASN A 246 13.27 -22.54 -1.95
C ASN A 246 14.18 -23.20 -2.98
N LEU A 247 15.42 -23.45 -2.60
CA LEU A 247 16.45 -24.03 -3.45
C LEU A 247 16.85 -25.43 -2.98
N VAL A 248 17.33 -26.23 -3.95
CA VAL A 248 18.06 -27.48 -3.73
C VAL A 248 19.40 -27.41 -4.47
N ALA A 249 20.47 -27.92 -3.85
CA ALA A 249 21.78 -28.02 -4.49
C ALA A 249 21.81 -29.21 -5.46
N ARG A 250 22.38 -29.02 -6.64
CA ARG A 250 22.57 -30.05 -7.67
C ARG A 250 23.91 -30.76 -7.56
N ASN A 251 24.88 -30.11 -6.94
CA ASN A 251 26.20 -30.66 -6.60
C ASN A 251 26.61 -30.11 -5.23
N GLU A 252 27.62 -30.72 -4.65
CA GLU A 252 28.26 -30.26 -3.41
C GLU A 252 29.46 -29.37 -3.72
N GLY A 253 29.81 -28.49 -2.80
CA GLY A 253 30.93 -27.57 -2.97
C GLY A 253 30.90 -26.45 -1.96
N ILE A 254 31.88 -25.55 -2.08
CA ILE A 254 32.03 -24.39 -1.20
C ILE A 254 31.43 -23.16 -1.87
N ILE A 255 30.70 -22.36 -1.08
CA ILE A 255 30.27 -21.02 -1.43
C ILE A 255 30.86 -20.01 -0.46
N ARG A 256 31.14 -18.79 -0.93
CA ARG A 256 31.74 -17.70 -0.12
C ARG A 256 30.97 -16.41 -0.30
N GLN A 257 30.92 -15.63 0.74
CA GLN A 257 30.46 -14.25 0.65
C GLN A 257 31.28 -13.51 -0.41
N GLY A 258 30.62 -12.78 -1.32
CA GLY A 258 31.24 -12.12 -2.48
C GLY A 258 31.26 -12.97 -3.74
N ASP A 259 30.88 -14.25 -3.69
CA ASP A 259 30.75 -15.07 -4.90
C ASP A 259 29.66 -14.48 -5.83
N LYS A 260 29.95 -14.53 -7.13
CA LYS A 260 28.98 -14.12 -8.15
C LYS A 260 27.81 -15.09 -8.19
N VAL A 261 26.63 -14.54 -8.39
CA VAL A 261 25.43 -15.32 -8.68
C VAL A 261 25.16 -15.25 -10.18
N GLU A 262 25.34 -16.39 -10.85
CA GLU A 262 25.11 -16.52 -12.28
C GLU A 262 23.76 -17.21 -12.49
N VAL A 263 22.84 -16.55 -13.20
CA VAL A 263 21.55 -17.15 -13.56
C VAL A 263 21.75 -18.00 -14.82
N LEU A 264 21.64 -19.32 -14.67
CA LEU A 264 21.85 -20.29 -15.75
C LEU A 264 20.56 -20.52 -16.54
N GLU A 265 19.41 -20.42 -15.88
CA GLU A 265 18.09 -20.65 -16.48
C GLU A 265 17.05 -19.81 -15.75
N TYR A 266 16.19 -19.15 -16.53
CA TYR A 266 15.05 -18.39 -16.01
C TYR A 266 13.75 -19.20 -16.08
N LYS A 267 12.78 -18.87 -15.23
CA LYS A 267 11.39 -19.34 -15.25
C LYS A 267 10.46 -18.13 -15.26
N GLU A 268 9.21 -18.32 -15.65
CA GLU A 268 8.17 -17.34 -15.42
C GLU A 268 7.92 -17.25 -13.89
N PRO A 269 8.01 -16.04 -13.31
CA PRO A 269 7.69 -15.84 -11.90
C PRO A 269 6.19 -16.00 -11.66
N GLU A 270 5.82 -16.44 -10.47
CA GLU A 270 4.42 -16.43 -10.04
C GLU A 270 3.92 -14.98 -9.95
N PHE A 271 2.74 -14.74 -10.47
CA PHE A 271 2.08 -13.44 -10.37
C PHE A 271 1.36 -13.30 -9.02
N TYR A 272 1.64 -12.20 -8.34
CA TYR A 272 0.94 -11.79 -7.12
C TYR A 272 0.29 -10.43 -7.38
N PRO A 273 -1.06 -10.31 -7.26
CA PRO A 273 -1.71 -9.02 -7.40
C PRO A 273 -1.26 -8.08 -6.27
N ASP A 274 -0.94 -6.85 -6.66
CA ASP A 274 -0.58 -5.81 -5.69
C ASP A 274 -1.85 -5.05 -5.28
N HIS A 275 -2.27 -5.24 -4.03
CA HIS A 275 -3.42 -4.58 -3.42
C HIS A 275 -3.00 -3.51 -2.42
N ALA A 276 -1.70 -3.30 -2.25
CA ALA A 276 -1.22 -2.26 -1.37
C ALA A 276 -1.44 -0.90 -2.03
N PRO A 277 -2.08 0.08 -1.37
CA PRO A 277 -1.97 1.45 -1.79
C PRO A 277 -0.48 1.83 -1.72
N GLU A 278 0.06 2.32 -2.83
CA GLU A 278 1.42 2.87 -2.84
C GLU A 278 1.38 4.21 -2.09
N PHE A 279 1.82 4.24 -0.84
CA PHE A 279 1.91 5.46 -0.05
C PHE A 279 3.24 6.17 -0.26
N ILE A 280 3.14 7.47 -0.49
CA ILE A 280 4.27 8.41 -0.48
C ILE A 280 4.16 9.29 0.77
N THR A 281 5.28 9.51 1.43
CA THR A 281 5.34 10.40 2.60
C THR A 281 5.80 11.78 2.15
N LEU A 282 4.99 12.78 2.43
CA LEU A 282 5.16 14.16 1.97
C LEU A 282 5.28 15.12 3.15
N THR A 283 6.25 16.02 3.12
CA THR A 283 6.37 17.12 4.09
C THR A 283 5.75 18.39 3.54
N CYS A 284 4.91 19.05 4.32
CA CYS A 284 4.42 20.39 4.02
C CYS A 284 5.58 21.39 4.16
N VAL A 285 6.01 21.99 3.05
CA VAL A 285 7.16 22.91 3.04
C VAL A 285 6.74 24.38 2.92
N GLU A 286 5.51 24.64 2.46
CA GLU A 286 5.00 26.00 2.29
C GLU A 286 3.48 25.99 2.41
N ARG A 287 2.93 27.08 2.94
CA ARG A 287 1.50 27.32 3.08
C ARG A 287 1.18 28.71 2.55
N GLU A 288 0.34 28.79 1.53
CA GLU A 288 0.00 30.03 0.82
C GLU A 288 -1.51 30.26 0.83
N GLU A 289 -1.98 31.39 1.32
CA GLU A 289 -3.39 31.78 1.19
C GLU A 289 -3.63 32.35 -0.22
N ILE A 290 -4.40 31.62 -1.03
CA ILE A 290 -4.68 31.97 -2.44
C ILE A 290 -5.99 32.73 -2.65
N ALA A 291 -6.89 32.69 -1.67
CA ALA A 291 -8.13 33.47 -1.56
C ALA A 291 -8.67 33.32 -0.13
N GLN A 292 -9.75 34.03 0.19
CA GLN A 292 -10.40 33.93 1.50
C GLN A 292 -10.80 32.49 1.82
N ASP A 293 -10.33 31.96 2.98
CA ASP A 293 -10.55 30.57 3.42
C ASP A 293 -10.08 29.51 2.42
N PHE A 294 -9.07 29.83 1.59
CA PHE A 294 -8.57 28.94 0.58
C PHE A 294 -7.02 28.95 0.58
N VAL A 295 -6.43 27.85 1.00
CA VAL A 295 -4.98 27.71 1.21
C VAL A 295 -4.41 26.62 0.29
N THR A 296 -3.27 26.91 -0.32
CA THR A 296 -2.42 25.94 -1.01
C THR A 296 -1.35 25.44 -0.05
N PHE A 297 -1.22 24.12 0.06
CA PHE A 297 -0.14 23.45 0.75
C PHE A 297 0.82 22.87 -0.30
N TRP A 298 2.08 23.29 -0.21
CA TRP A 298 3.16 22.76 -1.03
C TRP A 298 3.83 21.60 -0.30
N LEU A 299 3.98 20.47 -0.99
CA LEU A 299 4.37 19.20 -0.43
C LEU A 299 5.60 18.66 -1.15
N GLU A 300 6.64 18.30 -0.42
CA GLU A 300 7.85 17.68 -0.95
C GLU A 300 8.00 16.25 -0.44
N PRO A 301 8.60 15.33 -1.22
CA PRO A 301 8.78 13.95 -0.77
C PRO A 301 9.85 13.87 0.32
N ASN A 302 9.60 13.08 1.36
CA ASN A 302 10.59 12.81 2.39
C ASN A 302 11.75 11.95 1.86
N LYS A 303 11.48 11.12 0.86
CA LYS A 303 12.46 10.26 0.17
C LYS A 303 12.09 10.07 -1.29
N GLY A 304 13.11 9.90 -2.12
CA GLY A 304 12.92 9.59 -3.54
C GLY A 304 12.38 10.76 -4.37
N ALA A 305 11.90 10.45 -5.56
CA ALA A 305 11.26 11.38 -6.48
C ALA A 305 9.74 11.25 -6.39
N LEU A 306 9.04 12.37 -6.63
CA LEU A 306 7.58 12.34 -6.74
C LEU A 306 7.14 11.57 -8.00
N PRO A 307 6.10 10.73 -7.91
CA PRO A 307 5.46 10.15 -9.08
C PRO A 307 4.99 11.22 -10.07
N ASN A 308 5.10 10.92 -11.36
CA ASN A 308 4.55 11.79 -12.39
C ASN A 308 3.01 11.76 -12.35
N TYR A 309 2.38 12.87 -12.77
CA TYR A 309 0.93 12.95 -12.88
C TYR A 309 0.53 13.78 -14.11
N LEU A 310 -0.75 13.69 -14.47
CA LEU A 310 -1.35 14.48 -15.55
C LEU A 310 -2.10 15.70 -14.98
N PRO A 311 -2.08 16.86 -15.68
CA PRO A 311 -2.73 18.07 -15.16
C PRO A 311 -4.24 17.88 -15.01
N GLY A 312 -4.74 18.01 -13.79
CA GLY A 312 -6.12 17.75 -13.39
C GLY A 312 -6.28 16.56 -12.46
N GLN A 313 -5.33 15.62 -12.40
CA GLN A 313 -5.37 14.48 -11.49
C GLN A 313 -5.32 14.91 -10.02
N HIS A 314 -5.76 14.02 -9.15
CA HIS A 314 -5.83 14.24 -7.70
C HIS A 314 -4.87 13.33 -6.94
N LEU A 315 -4.56 13.75 -5.72
CA LEU A 315 -3.76 13.03 -4.74
C LEU A 315 -4.69 12.54 -3.62
N PRO A 316 -4.86 11.23 -3.43
CA PRO A 316 -5.51 10.70 -2.24
C PRO A 316 -4.58 10.89 -1.04
N ILE A 317 -5.04 11.56 0.02
CA ILE A 317 -4.28 11.77 1.26
C ILE A 317 -4.99 11.15 2.45
N GLU A 318 -4.24 10.60 3.40
CA GLU A 318 -4.74 10.16 4.68
C GLU A 318 -4.51 11.23 5.76
N VAL A 319 -5.54 11.51 6.54
CA VAL A 319 -5.48 12.42 7.69
C VAL A 319 -6.05 11.72 8.92
N VAL A 320 -5.36 11.82 10.05
CA VAL A 320 -5.84 11.28 11.32
C VAL A 320 -6.65 12.35 12.04
N ILE A 321 -7.94 12.08 12.27
CA ILE A 321 -8.86 12.96 13.02
C ILE A 321 -9.52 12.13 14.11
N ASP A 322 -9.39 12.56 15.36
CA ASP A 322 -9.91 11.84 16.53
C ASP A 322 -9.45 10.37 16.60
N GLY A 323 -8.19 10.12 16.24
CA GLY A 323 -7.58 8.79 16.23
C GLY A 323 -8.03 7.88 15.08
N LYS A 324 -8.86 8.37 14.14
CA LYS A 324 -9.31 7.63 12.95
C LYS A 324 -8.61 8.15 11.71
N LYS A 325 -8.11 7.25 10.87
CA LYS A 325 -7.60 7.56 9.53
C LYS A 325 -8.76 7.84 8.58
N ILE A 326 -8.70 8.97 7.89
CA ILE A 326 -9.73 9.38 6.91
C ILE A 326 -9.00 9.75 5.62
N SER A 327 -9.30 9.05 4.53
CA SER A 327 -8.77 9.39 3.20
C SER A 327 -9.65 10.42 2.50
N ARG A 328 -9.01 11.36 1.80
CA ARG A 328 -9.68 12.34 0.90
C ARG A 328 -8.81 12.62 -0.30
N ARG A 329 -9.45 12.84 -1.42
CA ARG A 329 -8.81 13.21 -2.70
C ARG A 329 -8.78 14.72 -2.84
N TYR A 330 -7.59 15.26 -3.10
CA TYR A 330 -7.38 16.67 -3.44
C TYR A 330 -6.67 16.79 -4.77
N THR A 331 -7.24 17.57 -5.69
CA THR A 331 -6.61 17.80 -6.98
C THR A 331 -5.24 18.42 -6.78
N LEU A 332 -4.25 17.91 -7.51
CA LEU A 332 -2.93 18.55 -7.62
C LEU A 332 -3.07 19.84 -8.41
N SER A 333 -3.02 20.97 -7.71
CA SER A 333 -3.15 22.29 -8.33
C SER A 333 -1.84 22.82 -8.91
N SER A 334 -0.69 22.16 -8.60
CA SER A 334 0.60 22.40 -9.25
C SER A 334 0.59 21.98 -10.73
N SER A 335 1.60 22.45 -11.48
CA SER A 335 1.88 21.93 -12.82
C SER A 335 2.76 20.69 -12.73
N PRO A 336 2.44 19.58 -13.44
CA PRO A 336 3.30 18.40 -13.48
C PRO A 336 4.64 18.66 -14.19
N SER A 337 4.77 19.72 -14.96
CA SER A 337 6.04 20.12 -15.59
C SER A 337 7.03 20.74 -14.61
N ARG A 338 6.63 21.02 -13.37
CA ARG A 338 7.49 21.60 -12.33
C ARG A 338 7.79 20.53 -11.28
N PRO A 339 8.81 19.68 -11.51
CA PRO A 339 9.11 18.56 -10.62
C PRO A 339 9.62 19.04 -9.25
N GLY A 340 9.58 18.15 -8.27
CA GLY A 340 10.15 18.36 -6.94
C GLY A 340 9.13 18.65 -5.86
N ARG A 341 7.96 19.20 -6.16
CA ARG A 341 6.89 19.41 -5.18
C ARG A 341 5.49 19.34 -5.78
N TYR A 342 4.56 18.83 -4.99
CA TYR A 342 3.13 18.86 -5.28
C TYR A 342 2.48 20.07 -4.60
N ALA A 343 1.34 20.53 -5.13
CA ALA A 343 0.46 21.47 -4.44
C ALA A 343 -0.96 20.94 -4.38
N ILE A 344 -1.55 20.95 -3.19
CA ILE A 344 -2.98 20.77 -3.01
C ILE A 344 -3.59 22.06 -2.47
N SER A 345 -4.69 22.51 -3.08
CA SER A 345 -5.38 23.72 -2.61
C SER A 345 -6.69 23.35 -1.95
N VAL A 346 -6.84 23.71 -0.68
CA VAL A 346 -7.93 23.30 0.20
C VAL A 346 -8.76 24.50 0.58
N LYS A 347 -10.06 24.46 0.25
CA LYS A 347 -11.04 25.49 0.66
C LYS A 347 -11.79 25.05 1.89
N ARG A 348 -12.01 25.98 2.85
CA ARG A 348 -12.83 25.74 4.03
C ARG A 348 -14.27 25.47 3.64
N ILE A 349 -14.84 24.41 4.17
CA ILE A 349 -16.22 24.01 3.95
C ILE A 349 -16.94 23.96 5.31
N ALA A 350 -18.11 24.58 5.41
CA ALA A 350 -18.91 24.52 6.62
C ALA A 350 -19.24 23.06 6.97
N GLY A 351 -18.84 22.60 8.17
CA GLY A 351 -19.00 21.23 8.63
C GLY A 351 -18.04 20.21 8.00
N GLY A 352 -17.11 20.64 7.16
CA GLY A 352 -16.11 19.76 6.53
C GLY A 352 -15.08 19.27 7.56
N ARG A 353 -14.97 17.96 7.77
CA ARG A 353 -14.04 17.38 8.76
C ARG A 353 -12.58 17.49 8.31
N VAL A 354 -12.26 16.95 7.13
CA VAL A 354 -10.87 16.86 6.65
C VAL A 354 -10.35 18.22 6.14
N SER A 355 -11.15 18.97 5.36
CA SER A 355 -10.75 20.29 4.87
C SER A 355 -10.45 21.26 6.02
N ASN A 356 -11.28 21.26 7.06
CA ASN A 356 -11.07 22.13 8.22
C ASN A 356 -9.87 21.64 9.06
N ALA A 357 -9.72 20.33 9.27
CA ALA A 357 -8.56 19.79 9.97
C ALA A 357 -7.24 20.13 9.28
N LEU A 358 -7.18 20.06 7.95
CA LEU A 358 -5.99 20.48 7.19
C LEU A 358 -5.71 21.98 7.36
N LEU A 359 -6.73 22.81 7.22
CA LEU A 359 -6.59 24.26 7.35
C LEU A 359 -6.18 24.71 8.76
N ASP A 360 -6.69 24.02 9.78
CA ASP A 360 -6.47 24.40 11.18
C ASP A 360 -5.16 23.79 11.74
N ASN A 361 -4.78 22.58 11.32
CA ASN A 361 -3.71 21.82 11.98
C ASN A 361 -2.45 21.63 11.11
N LEU A 362 -2.56 21.52 9.77
CA LEU A 362 -1.39 21.24 8.93
C LEU A 362 -0.48 22.48 8.86
N GLN A 363 0.72 22.35 9.41
CA GLN A 363 1.73 23.41 9.43
C GLN A 363 2.95 23.04 8.56
N VAL A 364 3.78 24.04 8.27
CA VAL A 364 5.08 23.80 7.62
C VAL A 364 5.94 22.92 8.52
N GLY A 365 6.48 21.84 7.97
CA GLY A 365 7.24 20.80 8.65
C GLY A 365 6.43 19.55 9.00
N ASP A 366 5.10 19.61 8.95
CA ASP A 366 4.26 18.44 9.18
C ASP A 366 4.29 17.47 8.00
N VAL A 367 4.02 16.21 8.31
CA VAL A 367 4.10 15.09 7.36
C VAL A 367 2.71 14.54 7.06
N LEU A 368 2.45 14.26 5.79
CA LEU A 368 1.24 13.60 5.30
C LEU A 368 1.59 12.28 4.60
N GLU A 369 0.72 11.29 4.73
CA GLU A 369 0.72 10.09 3.89
C GLU A 369 -0.25 10.29 2.72
N ALA A 370 0.19 9.95 1.52
CA ALA A 370 -0.61 10.05 0.30
C ALA A 370 -0.40 8.81 -0.57
N GLU A 371 -1.44 8.42 -1.30
CA GLU A 371 -1.32 7.44 -2.39
C GLU A 371 -0.73 8.11 -3.64
N HIS A 372 -0.42 7.33 -4.67
CA HIS A 372 -0.01 7.90 -5.96
C HIS A 372 -1.12 8.75 -6.59
N PRO A 373 -0.77 9.80 -7.35
CA PRO A 373 -1.74 10.57 -8.11
C PRO A 373 -2.58 9.68 -9.03
N ASP A 374 -3.89 9.93 -9.07
CA ASP A 374 -4.88 9.15 -9.83
C ASP A 374 -5.99 10.06 -10.38
N GLY A 375 -6.84 9.53 -11.23
CA GLY A 375 -8.04 10.18 -11.75
C GLY A 375 -8.08 10.34 -13.26
N GLU A 376 -9.28 10.19 -13.82
CA GLU A 376 -9.54 10.27 -15.26
C GLU A 376 -9.79 11.72 -15.76
N PHE A 377 -9.95 12.67 -14.82
CA PHE A 377 -10.22 14.06 -15.16
C PHE A 377 -8.92 14.83 -15.36
N HIS A 378 -8.33 14.71 -16.55
CA HIS A 378 -7.05 15.33 -16.88
C HIS A 378 -6.96 15.72 -18.35
N LEU A 379 -6.02 16.62 -18.68
CA LEU A 379 -5.68 16.94 -20.07
C LEU A 379 -4.96 15.74 -20.70
N ALA A 380 -5.56 15.13 -21.71
CA ALA A 380 -4.87 14.20 -22.59
C ALA A 380 -4.03 14.97 -23.62
N PRO A 381 -2.90 14.40 -24.14
CA PRO A 381 -2.02 15.11 -25.08
C PRO A 381 -2.71 15.66 -26.34
N HIS A 382 -3.80 15.05 -26.76
CA HIS A 382 -4.58 15.47 -27.96
C HIS A 382 -5.72 16.45 -27.65
N HIS A 383 -5.94 16.85 -26.39
CA HIS A 383 -7.01 17.77 -25.98
C HIS A 383 -6.53 19.23 -25.84
N THR A 384 -5.36 19.58 -26.36
CA THR A 384 -4.72 20.87 -26.14
C THR A 384 -5.23 22.02 -27.03
N GLN A 385 -6.07 21.74 -28.01
CA GLN A 385 -6.60 22.77 -28.91
C GLN A 385 -8.02 23.20 -28.52
N ARG A 386 -8.25 24.54 -28.43
CA ARG A 386 -9.54 25.17 -28.13
C ARG A 386 -10.18 24.66 -26.83
N LEU A 387 -9.62 25.06 -25.71
CA LEU A 387 -10.09 24.64 -24.40
C LEU A 387 -11.09 25.62 -23.78
N LEU A 388 -12.05 25.08 -23.03
CA LEU A 388 -12.90 25.84 -22.12
C LEU A 388 -12.83 25.21 -20.73
N LEU A 389 -12.17 25.89 -19.79
CA LEU A 389 -12.00 25.48 -18.41
C LEU A 389 -13.04 26.20 -17.55
N LEU A 390 -14.11 25.51 -17.17
CA LEU A 390 -15.24 26.05 -16.41
C LEU A 390 -15.16 25.59 -14.94
N SER A 391 -15.11 26.54 -14.01
CA SER A 391 -15.00 26.20 -12.58
C SER A 391 -15.90 27.06 -11.68
N ALA A 392 -16.23 26.50 -10.50
CA ALA A 392 -16.86 27.24 -9.42
C ALA A 392 -16.32 26.81 -8.06
N GLY A 393 -16.01 27.78 -7.18
CA GLY A 393 -15.49 27.51 -5.84
C GLY A 393 -14.20 26.70 -5.86
N SER A 394 -14.09 25.62 -5.07
CA SER A 394 -12.91 24.74 -5.02
C SER A 394 -12.64 23.98 -6.32
N GLY A 395 -13.61 23.86 -7.22
CA GLY A 395 -13.44 23.25 -8.54
C GLY A 395 -12.48 23.99 -9.47
N VAL A 396 -11.89 25.09 -9.01
CA VAL A 396 -10.81 25.80 -9.72
C VAL A 396 -9.50 25.00 -9.74
N THR A 397 -9.29 24.08 -8.79
CA THR A 397 -7.98 23.42 -8.60
C THR A 397 -7.50 22.61 -9.81
N PRO A 398 -8.32 21.79 -10.50
CA PRO A 398 -7.89 21.15 -11.73
C PRO A 398 -7.63 22.17 -12.86
N MET A 399 -8.40 23.25 -12.93
CA MET A 399 -8.21 24.28 -13.95
C MET A 399 -6.90 25.05 -13.75
N LEU A 400 -6.48 25.28 -12.49
CA LEU A 400 -5.18 25.85 -12.18
C LEU A 400 -4.04 24.93 -12.63
N SER A 401 -4.14 23.63 -12.35
CA SER A 401 -3.16 22.65 -12.81
C SER A 401 -3.04 22.66 -14.33
N MET A 402 -4.18 22.64 -15.03
CA MET A 402 -4.24 22.63 -16.49
C MET A 402 -3.67 23.91 -17.10
N VAL A 403 -4.07 25.09 -16.61
CA VAL A 403 -3.57 26.37 -17.15
C VAL A 403 -2.09 26.57 -16.89
N ARG A 404 -1.59 26.15 -15.72
CA ARG A 404 -0.16 26.20 -15.37
C ARG A 404 0.66 25.29 -16.28
N TYR A 405 0.17 24.06 -16.51
CA TYR A 405 0.81 23.12 -17.43
C TYR A 405 0.87 23.67 -18.87
N LEU A 406 -0.23 24.22 -19.36
CA LEU A 406 -0.30 24.80 -20.71
C LEU A 406 0.61 26.02 -20.83
N ALA A 407 0.70 26.87 -19.78
CA ALA A 407 1.63 28.00 -19.75
C ALA A 407 3.09 27.54 -19.83
N ASP A 408 3.47 26.51 -19.05
CA ASP A 408 4.82 25.95 -19.04
C ASP A 408 5.25 25.38 -20.40
N HIS A 409 4.27 25.03 -21.27
CA HIS A 409 4.50 24.48 -22.61
C HIS A 409 4.18 25.46 -23.75
N ASP A 410 3.89 26.74 -23.44
CA ASP A 410 3.52 27.76 -24.43
C ASP A 410 2.28 27.38 -25.28
N GLN A 411 1.25 26.77 -24.63
CA GLN A 411 0.05 26.19 -25.27
C GLN A 411 -1.25 26.89 -24.84
N LEU A 412 -1.22 28.20 -24.59
CA LEU A 412 -2.39 29.00 -24.20
C LEU A 412 -2.98 29.84 -25.34
N ASP A 413 -2.83 29.41 -26.59
CA ASP A 413 -3.23 30.20 -27.77
C ASP A 413 -4.75 30.38 -27.97
N ASP A 414 -5.56 29.42 -27.54
CA ASP A 414 -7.03 29.48 -27.62
C ASP A 414 -7.68 28.79 -26.40
N VAL A 415 -7.48 29.38 -25.22
CA VAL A 415 -7.99 28.86 -23.95
C VAL A 415 -8.88 29.89 -23.28
N VAL A 416 -10.09 29.48 -22.91
CA VAL A 416 -11.01 30.27 -22.08
C VAL A 416 -11.04 29.67 -20.67
N PHE A 417 -10.62 30.47 -19.70
CA PHE A 417 -10.70 30.14 -18.27
C PHE A 417 -11.87 30.90 -17.63
N TYR A 418 -12.92 30.17 -17.26
CA TYR A 418 -14.07 30.76 -16.58
C TYR A 418 -14.12 30.29 -15.13
N HIS A 419 -14.19 31.24 -14.21
CA HIS A 419 -14.34 30.94 -12.78
C HIS A 419 -15.52 31.68 -12.16
N GLN A 420 -16.34 30.98 -11.35
CA GLN A 420 -17.44 31.57 -10.59
C GLN A 420 -17.17 31.48 -9.10
N CYS A 421 -17.17 32.61 -8.40
CA CYS A 421 -17.06 32.69 -6.94
C CYS A 421 -18.07 33.69 -6.35
N ARG A 422 -17.99 33.97 -5.05
CA ARG A 422 -18.95 34.86 -4.39
C ARG A 422 -18.58 36.32 -4.57
N THR A 423 -17.41 36.71 -4.07
CA THR A 423 -16.90 38.06 -4.02
C THR A 423 -15.50 38.14 -4.63
N GLU A 424 -14.93 39.35 -4.72
CA GLU A 424 -13.55 39.51 -5.19
C GLU A 424 -12.51 38.84 -4.30
N ALA A 425 -12.75 38.79 -2.97
CA ALA A 425 -11.87 38.13 -2.02
C ALA A 425 -11.83 36.60 -2.21
N ASP A 426 -12.83 36.04 -2.88
CA ASP A 426 -12.89 34.60 -3.20
C ASP A 426 -12.19 34.23 -4.52
N ILE A 427 -11.61 35.19 -5.27
CA ILE A 427 -10.91 34.91 -6.54
C ILE A 427 -9.56 34.27 -6.22
N PRO A 428 -9.36 32.97 -6.53
CA PRO A 428 -8.12 32.28 -6.18
C PRO A 428 -6.99 32.67 -7.13
N CYS A 429 -5.77 32.77 -6.62
CA CYS A 429 -4.55 33.07 -7.39
C CYS A 429 -4.72 34.29 -8.31
N ARG A 430 -5.41 35.36 -7.86
CA ARG A 430 -5.78 36.50 -8.71
C ARG A 430 -4.57 37.13 -9.41
N ALA A 431 -3.49 37.36 -8.68
CA ALA A 431 -2.28 37.98 -9.23
C ALA A 431 -1.64 37.10 -10.33
N GLU A 432 -1.58 35.78 -10.12
CA GLU A 432 -1.07 34.84 -11.09
C GLU A 432 -1.95 34.81 -12.37
N LEU A 433 -3.27 34.74 -12.20
CA LEU A 433 -4.19 34.77 -13.34
C LEU A 433 -4.10 36.04 -14.14
N GLU A 434 -3.94 37.19 -13.49
CA GLU A 434 -3.72 38.48 -14.15
C GLU A 434 -2.36 38.54 -14.87
N GLN A 435 -1.33 37.91 -14.32
CA GLN A 435 -0.02 37.77 -14.96
C GLN A 435 -0.11 36.88 -16.21
N LEU A 436 -0.68 35.68 -16.10
CA LEU A 436 -0.86 34.77 -17.24
C LEU A 436 -1.63 35.43 -18.38
N LYS A 437 -2.69 36.17 -18.06
CA LYS A 437 -3.46 36.91 -19.08
C LYS A 437 -2.62 37.96 -19.82
N ARG A 438 -1.63 38.58 -19.15
CA ARG A 438 -0.73 39.56 -19.82
C ARG A 438 0.33 38.86 -20.67
N GLU A 439 0.84 37.72 -20.21
CA GLU A 439 1.90 36.97 -20.89
C GLU A 439 1.37 36.18 -22.10
N PHE A 440 0.14 35.68 -22.01
CA PHE A 440 -0.48 34.83 -23.04
C PHE A 440 -1.75 35.48 -23.62
N PRO A 441 -1.64 36.21 -24.73
CA PRO A 441 -2.79 36.92 -25.36
C PRO A 441 -3.93 35.98 -25.81
N GLY A 442 -3.65 34.69 -26.04
CA GLY A 442 -4.64 33.66 -26.37
C GLY A 442 -5.43 33.13 -25.18
N LEU A 443 -5.04 33.48 -23.95
CA LEU A 443 -5.76 33.12 -22.73
C LEU A 443 -6.82 34.18 -22.40
N GLU A 444 -8.08 33.79 -22.51
CA GLU A 444 -9.19 34.62 -22.06
C GLU A 444 -9.64 34.25 -20.67
N ILE A 445 -9.55 35.13 -19.67
CA ILE A 445 -10.00 34.92 -18.30
C ILE A 445 -11.31 35.64 -18.04
N LYS A 446 -12.35 34.89 -17.64
CA LYS A 446 -13.68 35.38 -17.27
C LYS A 446 -14.00 35.02 -15.84
N VAL A 447 -14.16 35.99 -14.97
CA VAL A 447 -14.60 35.77 -13.60
C VAL A 447 -16.02 36.30 -13.42
N SER A 448 -16.89 35.45 -12.86
CA SER A 448 -18.27 35.81 -12.50
C SER A 448 -18.46 35.82 -10.99
N LEU A 449 -18.90 36.96 -10.45
CA LEU A 449 -19.20 37.09 -9.03
C LEU A 449 -20.70 36.98 -8.77
N THR A 450 -21.10 36.12 -7.81
CA THR A 450 -22.50 35.97 -7.42
C THR A 450 -22.96 37.03 -6.43
N GLN A 451 -22.02 37.67 -5.75
CA GLN A 451 -22.24 38.78 -4.80
C GLN A 451 -21.20 39.88 -5.09
N PRO A 452 -21.24 40.52 -6.29
CA PRO A 452 -20.24 41.49 -6.66
C PRO A 452 -20.42 42.81 -5.88
N ALA A 453 -19.31 43.52 -5.65
CA ALA A 453 -19.36 44.91 -5.25
C ALA A 453 -19.92 45.81 -6.38
N VAL A 454 -20.30 47.04 -6.07
CA VAL A 454 -20.95 47.95 -7.01
C VAL A 454 -20.02 48.27 -8.20
N ASP A 455 -18.75 48.36 -7.93
CA ASP A 455 -17.66 48.70 -8.87
C ASP A 455 -17.06 47.50 -9.62
N TRP A 456 -17.66 46.30 -9.49
CA TRP A 456 -17.22 45.14 -10.24
C TRP A 456 -17.61 45.24 -11.73
N PHE A 457 -16.63 45.18 -12.61
CA PHE A 457 -16.79 45.27 -14.07
C PHE A 457 -16.82 43.92 -14.79
N GLY A 458 -16.50 42.81 -14.13
CA GLY A 458 -16.57 41.44 -14.68
C GLY A 458 -18.01 40.90 -14.78
N LEU A 459 -18.11 39.61 -15.07
CA LEU A 459 -19.40 38.95 -15.14
C LEU A 459 -20.09 38.92 -13.77
N LYS A 460 -21.43 38.98 -13.78
CA LYS A 460 -22.25 39.03 -12.55
C LYS A 460 -23.27 37.90 -12.54
N GLY A 461 -23.44 37.29 -11.36
CA GLY A 461 -24.43 36.24 -11.13
C GLY A 461 -23.91 34.82 -11.39
N ARG A 462 -24.84 33.86 -11.32
CA ARG A 462 -24.53 32.46 -11.59
C ARG A 462 -24.46 32.21 -13.08
N LEU A 463 -23.72 31.14 -13.47
CA LEU A 463 -23.57 30.72 -14.86
C LEU A 463 -24.93 30.70 -15.58
N SER A 464 -24.97 31.35 -16.73
CA SER A 464 -26.18 31.56 -17.52
C SER A 464 -25.89 31.51 -19.03
N LEU A 465 -26.95 31.48 -19.84
CA LEU A 465 -26.82 31.53 -21.30
C LEU A 465 -26.10 32.80 -21.77
N SER A 466 -26.28 33.94 -21.07
CA SER A 466 -25.58 35.17 -21.40
C SER A 466 -24.07 35.10 -21.20
N HIS A 467 -23.60 34.31 -20.21
CA HIS A 467 -22.18 34.05 -20.00
C HIS A 467 -21.62 33.13 -21.10
N ILE A 468 -22.32 32.04 -21.44
CA ILE A 468 -21.88 31.12 -22.51
C ILE A 468 -21.86 31.81 -23.89
N LYS A 469 -22.78 32.75 -24.16
CA LYS A 469 -22.77 33.54 -25.41
C LYS A 469 -21.56 34.46 -25.56
N GLN A 470 -20.89 34.82 -24.47
CA GLN A 470 -19.66 35.61 -24.47
C GLN A 470 -18.40 34.75 -24.68
N ILE A 471 -18.54 33.43 -24.78
CA ILE A 471 -17.45 32.50 -25.09
C ILE A 471 -17.54 32.18 -26.57
N LYS A 472 -16.51 32.61 -27.31
CA LYS A 472 -16.42 32.36 -28.75
C LYS A 472 -16.31 30.86 -29.02
N ASP A 473 -17.10 30.36 -29.95
CA ASP A 473 -17.10 28.97 -30.43
C ASP A 473 -17.16 27.92 -29.29
N ALA A 474 -17.95 28.19 -28.24
CA ALA A 474 -18.03 27.33 -27.04
C ALA A 474 -18.42 25.88 -27.38
N GLU A 475 -19.23 25.67 -28.46
CA GLU A 475 -19.65 24.37 -28.96
C GLU A 475 -18.59 23.57 -29.72
N GLN A 476 -17.42 24.19 -30.01
CA GLN A 476 -16.31 23.57 -30.72
C GLN A 476 -15.12 23.29 -29.83
N ARG A 477 -15.24 23.56 -28.51
CA ARG A 477 -14.14 23.44 -27.55
C ARG A 477 -14.18 22.09 -26.83
N GLN A 478 -13.03 21.62 -26.39
CA GLN A 478 -12.95 20.63 -25.32
C GLN A 478 -13.25 21.33 -23.99
N VAL A 479 -14.25 20.86 -23.29
CA VAL A 479 -14.80 21.55 -22.11
C VAL A 479 -14.53 20.73 -20.87
N PHE A 480 -13.81 21.32 -19.91
CA PHE A 480 -13.56 20.72 -18.60
C PHE A 480 -14.35 21.51 -17.54
N VAL A 481 -15.16 20.81 -16.74
CA VAL A 481 -16.08 21.42 -15.77
C VAL A 481 -15.85 20.85 -14.39
N CYS A 482 -15.62 21.70 -13.39
CA CYS A 482 -15.55 21.28 -12.00
C CYS A 482 -16.18 22.32 -11.06
N GLY A 483 -16.97 21.87 -10.11
CA GLY A 483 -17.65 22.73 -9.15
C GLY A 483 -18.86 22.06 -8.50
N PRO A 484 -19.71 22.81 -7.76
CA PRO A 484 -20.91 22.29 -7.18
C PRO A 484 -21.87 21.67 -8.22
N ASP A 485 -22.60 20.65 -7.84
CA ASP A 485 -23.49 19.89 -8.74
C ASP A 485 -24.42 20.78 -9.58
N GLY A 486 -25.11 21.74 -8.94
CA GLY A 486 -25.98 22.67 -9.66
C GLY A 486 -25.28 23.55 -10.71
N PHE A 487 -23.96 23.82 -10.53
CA PHE A 487 -23.15 24.54 -11.51
C PHE A 487 -22.83 23.61 -12.70
N MET A 488 -22.40 22.37 -12.43
CA MET A 488 -22.04 21.41 -13.47
C MET A 488 -23.26 21.01 -14.32
N GLN A 489 -24.41 20.72 -13.68
CA GLN A 489 -25.67 20.44 -14.38
C GLN A 489 -26.10 21.61 -15.28
N LYS A 490 -25.95 22.84 -14.78
CA LYS A 490 -26.25 24.03 -15.57
C LYS A 490 -25.31 24.19 -16.75
N ALA A 491 -24.01 23.98 -16.56
CA ALA A 491 -23.01 24.03 -17.62
C ALA A 491 -23.31 22.99 -18.71
N LYS A 492 -23.52 21.73 -18.32
CA LYS A 492 -23.87 20.64 -19.26
C LYS A 492 -25.10 21.00 -20.08
N ASN A 493 -26.19 21.41 -19.43
CA ASN A 493 -27.43 21.74 -20.11
C ASN A 493 -27.31 22.93 -21.11
N LEU A 494 -26.52 23.94 -20.75
CA LEU A 494 -26.33 25.12 -21.60
C LEU A 494 -25.46 24.80 -22.82
N LEU A 495 -24.37 24.04 -22.64
CA LEU A 495 -23.42 23.70 -23.67
C LEU A 495 -23.98 22.69 -24.66
N LEU A 496 -24.64 21.63 -24.21
CA LEU A 496 -25.29 20.65 -25.08
C LEU A 496 -26.41 21.29 -25.89
N LYS A 497 -27.22 22.19 -25.30
CA LYS A 497 -28.23 22.96 -26.04
C LYS A 497 -27.63 23.91 -27.08
N LYS A 498 -26.36 24.33 -26.92
CA LYS A 498 -25.65 25.14 -27.88
C LYS A 498 -25.02 24.33 -29.01
N GLY A 499 -25.04 22.98 -28.91
CA GLY A 499 -24.54 22.05 -29.92
C GLY A 499 -23.16 21.46 -29.59
N LEU A 500 -22.69 21.55 -28.36
CA LEU A 500 -21.45 20.87 -27.93
C LEU A 500 -21.67 19.33 -28.06
N PRO A 501 -20.76 18.59 -28.74
CA PRO A 501 -20.74 17.14 -28.69
C PRO A 501 -20.55 16.61 -27.29
N GLU A 502 -21.24 15.52 -26.90
CA GLU A 502 -21.17 15.01 -25.52
C GLU A 502 -19.77 14.48 -25.17
N GLU A 503 -19.06 13.92 -26.12
CA GLU A 503 -17.66 13.46 -26.01
C GLU A 503 -16.65 14.59 -25.76
N HIS A 504 -17.03 15.85 -25.99
CA HIS A 504 -16.20 17.02 -25.69
C HIS A 504 -16.46 17.58 -24.29
N TYR A 505 -17.40 17.00 -23.52
CA TYR A 505 -17.76 17.46 -22.19
C TYR A 505 -17.20 16.55 -21.11
N HIS A 506 -16.23 17.06 -20.35
CA HIS A 506 -15.57 16.37 -19.25
C HIS A 506 -15.92 17.04 -17.92
N GLN A 507 -16.25 16.26 -16.88
CA GLN A 507 -16.57 16.84 -15.58
C GLN A 507 -16.04 16.01 -14.42
N GLU A 508 -15.67 16.69 -13.33
CA GLU A 508 -15.32 16.09 -12.05
C GLU A 508 -16.10 16.75 -10.92
N ALA A 509 -16.67 15.97 -10.01
CA ALA A 509 -17.39 16.46 -8.85
C ALA A 509 -16.57 16.36 -7.57
N PHE A 510 -16.52 17.46 -6.81
CA PHE A 510 -15.91 17.50 -5.48
C PHE A 510 -16.99 17.55 -4.42
N GLY A 511 -17.64 16.51 -4.09
CA GLY A 511 -18.59 16.68 -3.00
C GLY A 511 -19.53 15.54 -2.77
N VAL A 512 -19.95 15.48 -1.53
CA VAL A 512 -21.03 14.63 -1.04
C VAL A 512 -22.32 15.06 -1.73
N VAL A 513 -23.11 14.10 -2.23
CA VAL A 513 -24.47 14.36 -2.71
C VAL A 513 -25.25 15.01 -1.56
N PRO A 514 -25.84 16.20 -1.76
CA PRO A 514 -26.53 16.88 -0.68
C PRO A 514 -27.71 16.03 -0.19
N VAL A 515 -27.74 15.72 1.09
CA VAL A 515 -28.90 15.09 1.73
C VAL A 515 -30.04 16.10 1.74
N LYS A 516 -31.17 15.74 1.15
CA LYS A 516 -32.37 16.60 1.18
C LYS A 516 -32.85 16.74 2.63
N ALA A 517 -33.08 17.97 3.09
CA ALA A 517 -33.64 18.22 4.40
C ALA A 517 -35.01 17.54 4.52
N LYS A 518 -35.11 16.55 5.38
CA LYS A 518 -36.33 15.83 5.77
C LYS A 518 -36.48 15.93 7.30
N PRO A 519 -37.68 15.78 7.87
CA PRO A 519 -37.83 15.63 9.32
C PRO A 519 -36.93 14.49 9.81
N GLU A 520 -36.20 14.72 10.88
CA GLU A 520 -35.30 13.74 11.44
C GLU A 520 -36.04 12.50 11.93
N LYS A 521 -35.57 11.34 11.57
CA LYS A 521 -36.10 10.03 11.96
C LYS A 521 -34.95 9.12 12.37
N SER A 522 -35.07 8.49 13.52
CA SER A 522 -34.15 7.43 13.94
C SER A 522 -34.34 6.19 13.06
N ILE A 523 -33.25 5.61 12.57
CA ILE A 523 -33.21 4.45 11.66
C ILE A 523 -32.28 3.40 12.26
N GLN A 524 -32.69 2.13 12.23
CA GLN A 524 -31.80 1.01 12.54
C GLN A 524 -31.11 0.54 11.26
N ILE A 525 -29.78 0.45 11.29
CA ILE A 525 -28.94 -0.01 10.19
C ILE A 525 -28.30 -1.31 10.66
N ASP A 526 -28.68 -2.41 10.05
CA ASP A 526 -28.01 -3.71 10.21
C ASP A 526 -26.94 -3.83 9.12
N PHE A 527 -25.68 -3.79 9.50
CA PHE A 527 -24.53 -3.96 8.62
C PHE A 527 -23.81 -5.27 8.94
N ASN A 528 -23.93 -6.27 8.07
CA ASN A 528 -23.34 -7.61 8.25
C ASN A 528 -23.71 -8.27 9.60
N GLY A 529 -24.89 -7.99 10.15
CA GLY A 529 -25.36 -8.47 11.46
C GLY A 529 -25.04 -7.53 12.64
N ASP A 530 -24.36 -6.43 12.41
CA ASP A 530 -24.08 -5.41 13.43
C ASP A 530 -25.14 -4.31 13.40
N MET A 531 -25.86 -4.13 14.50
CA MET A 531 -26.92 -3.13 14.62
C MET A 531 -26.37 -1.76 15.00
N ILE A 532 -26.66 -0.77 14.17
CA ILE A 532 -26.25 0.62 14.35
C ILE A 532 -27.49 1.51 14.38
N THR A 533 -27.58 2.38 15.37
CA THR A 533 -28.61 3.41 15.40
C THR A 533 -28.14 4.65 14.65
N GLY A 534 -28.83 4.97 13.57
CA GLY A 534 -28.55 6.11 12.71
C GLY A 534 -29.76 7.00 12.48
N SER A 535 -29.74 7.78 11.39
CA SER A 535 -30.85 8.68 11.02
C SER A 535 -30.99 8.81 9.49
N ASN A 536 -32.07 9.43 9.07
CA ASN A 536 -32.32 9.81 7.68
C ASN A 536 -31.67 11.16 7.28
N GLN A 537 -30.68 11.64 8.06
CA GLN A 537 -30.01 12.92 7.84
C GLN A 537 -28.59 12.78 7.30
N LYS A 538 -28.05 11.55 7.27
CA LYS A 538 -26.70 11.26 6.81
C LYS A 538 -26.71 10.11 5.83
N THR A 539 -25.68 10.04 4.99
CA THR A 539 -25.48 8.89 4.09
C THR A 539 -25.17 7.62 4.89
N LEU A 540 -25.42 6.45 4.32
CA LEU A 540 -25.03 5.18 4.93
C LEU A 540 -23.52 5.16 5.24
N LEU A 541 -22.69 5.62 4.32
CA LEU A 541 -21.24 5.67 4.51
C LEU A 541 -20.85 6.49 5.74
N ASP A 542 -21.37 7.71 5.88
CA ASP A 542 -21.04 8.56 7.02
C ASP A 542 -21.45 7.93 8.35
N GLN A 543 -22.61 7.27 8.39
CA GLN A 543 -23.12 6.63 9.61
C GLN A 543 -22.35 5.36 9.97
N LEU A 544 -21.93 4.59 8.98
CA LEU A 544 -21.10 3.41 9.19
C LEU A 544 -19.69 3.78 9.67
N GLU A 545 -19.09 4.82 9.09
CA GLU A 545 -17.81 5.36 9.57
C GLU A 545 -17.92 5.93 10.99
N ASP A 546 -18.99 6.66 11.31
CA ASP A 546 -19.25 7.16 12.67
C ASP A 546 -19.34 6.00 13.68
N ALA A 547 -19.89 4.86 13.26
CA ALA A 547 -19.94 3.62 14.05
C ALA A 547 -18.64 2.80 14.04
N GLY A 548 -17.58 3.28 13.37
CA GLY A 548 -16.29 2.60 13.30
C GLY A 548 -16.25 1.40 12.35
N LYS A 549 -17.18 1.34 11.40
CA LYS A 549 -17.18 0.32 10.35
C LYS A 549 -16.35 0.81 9.18
N ASP A 550 -15.51 -0.08 8.66
CA ASP A 550 -14.67 0.18 7.50
C ASP A 550 -15.39 -0.26 6.23
N ILE A 551 -15.69 0.69 5.36
CA ILE A 551 -16.22 0.45 4.02
C ILE A 551 -15.28 1.11 3.02
N SER A 552 -14.88 0.33 2.00
CA SER A 552 -14.11 0.87 0.89
C SER A 552 -14.83 2.09 0.31
N ASN A 553 -14.17 3.23 0.28
CA ASN A 553 -14.72 4.44 -0.30
C ASN A 553 -13.61 5.33 -0.86
N SER A 554 -13.99 6.22 -1.80
CA SER A 554 -13.01 7.07 -2.46
C SER A 554 -13.60 8.44 -2.81
N CYS A 555 -14.38 8.58 -3.90
CA CYS A 555 -14.87 9.88 -4.38
C CYS A 555 -15.98 10.50 -3.53
N ARG A 556 -16.77 9.73 -2.80
CA ARG A 556 -17.95 10.13 -2.03
C ARG A 556 -19.02 10.91 -2.83
N ALA A 557 -18.96 10.82 -4.14
CA ALA A 557 -19.83 11.55 -5.07
C ALA A 557 -20.59 10.63 -6.05
N GLY A 558 -20.54 9.31 -5.82
CA GLY A 558 -21.24 8.35 -6.66
C GLY A 558 -20.59 8.07 -8.02
N LEU A 559 -19.30 8.39 -8.18
CA LEU A 559 -18.61 8.31 -9.47
C LEU A 559 -17.67 7.10 -9.59
N CYS A 560 -17.00 6.69 -8.51
CA CYS A 560 -15.97 5.64 -8.56
C CYS A 560 -16.49 4.22 -8.30
N GLY A 561 -17.64 4.06 -7.66
CA GLY A 561 -18.20 2.75 -7.33
C GLY A 561 -17.55 2.00 -6.17
N SER A 562 -16.51 2.56 -5.51
CA SER A 562 -15.76 1.87 -4.45
C SER A 562 -16.59 1.53 -3.20
N CYS A 563 -17.69 2.25 -2.94
CA CYS A 563 -18.55 2.06 -1.78
C CYS A 563 -19.86 1.31 -2.11
N LYS A 564 -19.80 0.36 -3.05
CA LYS A 564 -20.95 -0.49 -3.37
C LYS A 564 -21.26 -1.40 -2.18
N VAL A 565 -22.54 -1.44 -1.79
CA VAL A 565 -23.07 -2.35 -0.79
C VAL A 565 -24.40 -2.93 -1.29
N GLN A 566 -24.79 -4.10 -0.78
CA GLN A 566 -26.04 -4.75 -1.13
C GLN A 566 -27.14 -4.39 -0.13
N LEU A 567 -28.19 -3.73 -0.57
CA LEU A 567 -29.40 -3.48 0.21
C LEU A 567 -30.27 -4.75 0.19
N LYS A 568 -30.33 -5.44 1.32
CA LYS A 568 -31.12 -6.68 1.51
C LYS A 568 -32.55 -6.38 1.91
N SER A 569 -32.78 -5.33 2.69
CA SER A 569 -34.11 -4.90 3.11
C SER A 569 -34.14 -3.42 3.42
N GLY A 570 -35.34 -2.83 3.42
CA GLY A 570 -35.56 -1.42 3.72
C GLY A 570 -35.57 -0.53 2.47
N LYS A 571 -35.57 0.79 2.68
CA LYS A 571 -35.57 1.80 1.61
C LYS A 571 -34.52 2.86 1.86
N VAL A 572 -33.85 3.26 0.79
CA VAL A 572 -32.89 4.37 0.78
C VAL A 572 -33.27 5.39 -0.29
N ASP A 573 -33.07 6.67 -0.01
CA ASP A 573 -33.06 7.72 -1.02
C ASP A 573 -31.67 7.67 -1.70
N HIS A 574 -31.64 7.22 -2.94
CA HIS A 574 -30.40 7.04 -3.71
C HIS A 574 -30.52 7.72 -5.06
N PRO A 575 -29.71 8.74 -5.36
CA PRO A 575 -29.74 9.40 -6.66
C PRO A 575 -29.28 8.48 -7.79
N ASN A 576 -29.66 8.83 -8.99
CA ASN A 576 -29.15 8.15 -10.19
C ASN A 576 -27.71 8.60 -10.44
N VAL A 577 -26.74 7.72 -10.14
CA VAL A 577 -25.30 8.00 -10.22
C VAL A 577 -24.64 7.11 -11.27
N PRO A 578 -23.61 7.61 -12.00
CA PRO A 578 -23.04 6.90 -13.15
C PRO A 578 -22.29 5.61 -12.77
N ALA A 579 -21.80 5.47 -11.52
CA ALA A 579 -21.05 4.29 -11.11
C ALA A 579 -21.89 3.04 -10.81
N LEU A 580 -23.22 3.10 -11.01
CA LEU A 580 -24.11 1.93 -10.94
C LEU A 580 -24.81 1.71 -12.27
N SER A 581 -24.73 0.50 -12.79
CA SER A 581 -25.53 0.07 -13.93
C SER A 581 -27.01 -0.12 -13.55
N ASP A 582 -27.90 -0.15 -14.52
CA ASP A 582 -29.30 -0.43 -14.27
C ASP A 582 -29.53 -1.86 -13.75
N GLU A 583 -28.68 -2.80 -14.13
CA GLU A 583 -28.69 -4.18 -13.65
C GLU A 583 -28.30 -4.25 -12.15
N GLU A 584 -27.23 -3.56 -11.77
CA GLU A 584 -26.79 -3.49 -10.36
C GLU A 584 -27.85 -2.85 -9.46
N ARG A 585 -28.51 -1.79 -9.95
CA ARG A 585 -29.63 -1.16 -9.22
C ARG A 585 -30.81 -2.13 -9.05
N ALA A 586 -31.15 -2.86 -10.12
CA ALA A 586 -32.24 -3.84 -10.07
C ALA A 586 -31.94 -4.99 -9.10
N MET A 587 -30.66 -5.32 -8.90
CA MET A 587 -30.20 -6.30 -7.91
C MET A 587 -30.10 -5.75 -6.48
N GLY A 588 -30.44 -4.46 -6.26
CA GLY A 588 -30.37 -3.84 -4.94
C GLY A 588 -28.99 -3.33 -4.53
N THR A 589 -28.04 -3.21 -5.46
CA THR A 589 -26.78 -2.56 -5.17
C THR A 589 -26.97 -1.05 -4.99
N VAL A 590 -26.41 -0.48 -3.94
CA VAL A 590 -26.41 0.96 -3.68
C VAL A 590 -24.98 1.45 -3.37
N LEU A 591 -24.73 2.74 -3.60
CA LEU A 591 -23.49 3.36 -3.17
C LEU A 591 -23.68 3.96 -1.79
N ALA A 592 -23.00 3.43 -0.78
CA ALA A 592 -23.13 3.88 0.61
C ALA A 592 -22.91 5.39 0.77
N CYS A 593 -22.03 6.00 -0.04
CA CYS A 593 -21.75 7.44 -0.01
C CYS A 593 -22.91 8.33 -0.55
N CYS A 594 -23.88 7.76 -1.26
CA CYS A 594 -25.00 8.48 -1.86
C CYS A 594 -26.36 8.02 -1.32
N ALA A 595 -26.40 6.87 -0.65
CA ALA A 595 -27.62 6.27 -0.12
C ALA A 595 -27.93 6.85 1.27
N VAL A 596 -29.12 7.45 1.42
CA VAL A 596 -29.64 7.96 2.70
C VAL A 596 -30.80 7.05 3.12
N PRO A 597 -30.72 6.40 4.29
CA PRO A 597 -31.80 5.48 4.70
C PRO A 597 -33.11 6.23 5.00
N GLU A 598 -34.23 5.71 4.50
CA GLU A 598 -35.57 6.23 4.74
C GLU A 598 -36.37 5.39 5.76
N THR A 599 -36.02 4.11 5.85
CA THR A 599 -36.56 3.14 6.82
C THR A 599 -35.39 2.37 7.44
N ASP A 600 -35.67 1.53 8.42
CA ASP A 600 -34.69 0.55 8.86
C ASP A 600 -34.18 -0.26 7.67
N VAL A 601 -32.88 -0.49 7.61
CA VAL A 601 -32.20 -1.14 6.47
C VAL A 601 -31.28 -2.25 6.93
N THR A 602 -31.21 -3.32 6.12
CA THR A 602 -30.18 -4.35 6.23
C THR A 602 -29.30 -4.27 4.99
N ILE A 603 -28.00 -4.11 5.21
CA ILE A 603 -27.00 -3.98 4.15
C ILE A 603 -25.81 -4.92 4.41
N THR A 604 -25.20 -5.40 3.34
CA THR A 604 -23.98 -6.23 3.38
C THR A 604 -22.96 -5.68 2.39
N ASP A 605 -21.68 -5.97 2.61
CA ASP A 605 -20.60 -5.72 1.64
C ASP A 605 -20.83 -6.47 0.33
#